data_858b2910643ffabf3e34856c730f82c3
#
_entry.id   858b2910643ffabf3e34856c730f82c3
#
_cell.length_a   1.000
_cell.length_b   1.000
_cell.length_c   1.000
_cell.angle_alpha   90.00
_cell.angle_beta   90.00
_cell.angle_gamma   90.00
#
_symmetry.space_group_name_H-M   'P 1'
#
loop_
_entity.id
_entity.type
_entity.pdbx_description
1 polymer ?
#
loop_
_entity_poly.entity_id
_entity_poly.type
_entity_poly.pdbx_seq_one_letter_code
_entity_poly.pdbx_strand_id
1 'polypeptide(L)'
;LKFEVCKRKTCGTKPNILHKNSATSLLNSHMPTRTVQKMPEATHPDLSQQTAQVIWSHWQSEQVLSSLPEACRPQTAEQGYAAQAQLPAVAGRSVLGWKIAATSRNGQAHINVNGPLAGRLLSGQVFESGATVPSAGNRMRVAEPEFAFAMGQDLPPQSTPYTQQQVMAAVTTLHPALEVPDSRLEPFTAAGEAQLLADNACARHFVLGKAAPDLWRTVDLSTYPVHARVDHGQQPRYTREGTGGNVLGDPRIALTWLTNQLSRLGITLEKGQVVTTGTCMVPLELQPGDNATADYGALGRVSMVFSN
;
A
#
# COMPACT_ATOMS: atom_id res chain seq x y z
N LEU A 1 1.71 14.22 15.60
CA LEU A 1 0.28 14.20 15.31
C LEU A 1 -0.39 13.30 16.34
N LYS A 2 -1.17 13.88 17.27
CA LYS A 2 -1.97 13.13 18.24
C LYS A 2 -3.30 12.78 17.58
N PHE A 3 -3.71 11.53 17.63
CA PHE A 3 -5.02 11.08 17.18
C PHE A 3 -6.03 11.23 18.31
N GLU A 4 -7.04 12.06 18.12
CA GLU A 4 -8.20 12.14 19.02
C GLU A 4 -9.33 11.23 18.53
N VAL A 5 -9.85 10.45 19.46
CA VAL A 5 -10.98 9.52 19.25
C VAL A 5 -12.28 10.29 19.40
N CYS A 6 -13.06 10.42 18.35
CA CYS A 6 -14.38 11.04 18.35
C CYS A 6 -15.45 10.05 18.84
N LYS A 7 -16.03 10.34 20.03
CA LYS A 7 -17.19 9.61 20.59
C LYS A 7 -18.49 10.12 19.97
N ARG A 8 -19.26 9.23 19.34
CA ARG A 8 -20.64 9.53 18.89
C ARG A 8 -21.58 9.62 20.09
N LYS A 9 -22.34 10.71 20.18
CA LYS A 9 -23.53 10.84 21.04
C LYS A 9 -24.77 10.52 20.24
N THR A 10 -25.56 9.63 20.79
CA THR A 10 -26.97 9.34 20.42
C THR A 10 -27.89 10.44 20.90
N CYS A 11 -28.83 10.88 20.10
CA CYS A 11 -30.03 11.57 20.58
C CYS A 11 -31.24 11.11 19.78
N GLY A 12 -32.22 10.54 20.50
CA GLY A 12 -33.50 10.14 19.98
C GLY A 12 -34.53 11.24 20.15
N THR A 13 -35.62 11.13 19.42
CA THR A 13 -36.98 11.47 19.91
C THR A 13 -38.04 11.05 18.87
N LYS A 14 -39.03 10.31 19.32
CA LYS A 14 -40.40 10.21 18.75
C LYS A 14 -41.24 11.38 19.34
N PRO A 15 -42.52 11.67 19.00
CA PRO A 15 -43.59 10.75 18.63
C PRO A 15 -44.79 11.33 17.76
N ASN A 16 -45.72 10.40 17.42
CA ASN A 16 -47.20 10.52 17.38
C ASN A 16 -47.87 11.51 16.37
N ILE A 17 -49.05 11.26 15.80
CA ILE A 17 -50.38 10.78 16.24
C ILE A 17 -51.29 10.63 15.01
N LEU A 18 -52.11 9.56 14.96
CA LEU A 18 -53.54 9.35 14.65
C LEU A 18 -54.34 10.27 13.69
N HIS A 19 -55.12 9.69 12.76
CA HIS A 19 -56.60 9.58 12.74
C HIS A 19 -57.10 8.79 11.52
N LYS A 20 -57.84 7.73 11.74
CA LYS A 20 -59.29 7.36 11.59
C LYS A 20 -60.00 7.87 10.32
N ASN A 21 -60.55 6.98 9.51
CA ASN A 21 -61.96 6.54 9.38
C ASN A 21 -62.18 5.82 8.05
N SER A 22 -62.73 4.66 8.10
CA SER A 22 -64.09 4.14 7.89
C SER A 22 -64.51 3.73 6.48
N ALA A 23 -64.67 2.42 6.36
CA ALA A 23 -65.80 1.66 5.81
C ALA A 23 -66.13 1.73 4.28
N THR A 24 -66.16 0.67 3.54
CA THR A 24 -67.26 -0.24 3.30
C THR A 24 -66.95 -1.25 2.23
N SER A 25 -67.15 -2.53 2.56
CA SER A 25 -67.67 -3.66 1.80
C SER A 25 -67.60 -3.68 0.28
N LEU A 26 -66.95 -4.73 -0.28
CA LEU A 26 -67.66 -5.71 -1.17
C LEU A 26 -66.75 -6.94 -1.41
N LEU A 27 -67.35 -8.09 -1.20
CA LEU A 27 -66.86 -9.44 -1.45
C LEU A 27 -66.38 -9.62 -2.91
N ASN A 28 -65.21 -10.07 -3.15
CA ASN A 28 -64.87 -10.89 -4.32
C ASN A 28 -63.78 -11.89 -3.94
N SER A 29 -64.20 -13.15 -3.99
CA SER A 29 -63.34 -14.32 -3.79
C SER A 29 -62.28 -14.42 -4.87
N HIS A 30 -61.03 -14.12 -4.49
CA HIS A 30 -59.86 -14.48 -5.30
C HIS A 30 -58.95 -15.40 -4.48
N MET A 31 -58.68 -16.58 -5.05
CA MET A 31 -57.69 -17.51 -4.53
C MET A 31 -56.35 -16.80 -4.39
N PRO A 32 -55.58 -17.04 -3.31
CA PRO A 32 -54.25 -16.45 -3.17
C PRO A 32 -53.30 -17.12 -4.16
N THR A 33 -52.86 -16.39 -5.15
CA THR A 33 -51.67 -16.72 -5.92
C THR A 33 -50.50 -16.74 -4.96
N ARG A 34 -49.95 -17.94 -4.76
CA ARG A 34 -48.74 -18.17 -3.95
C ARG A 34 -47.57 -17.43 -4.62
N THR A 35 -47.29 -16.25 -4.14
CA THR A 35 -46.07 -15.49 -4.54
C THR A 35 -44.86 -16.32 -4.10
N VAL A 36 -44.20 -16.96 -5.06
CA VAL A 36 -42.89 -17.56 -4.84
C VAL A 36 -41.95 -16.43 -4.50
N GLN A 37 -41.64 -16.27 -3.21
CA GLN A 37 -40.57 -15.40 -2.79
C GLN A 37 -39.30 -15.94 -3.44
N LYS A 38 -38.79 -15.22 -4.43
CA LYS A 38 -37.44 -15.44 -4.99
C LYS A 38 -36.45 -15.26 -3.82
N MET A 39 -35.90 -16.36 -3.36
CA MET A 39 -34.78 -16.30 -2.38
C MET A 39 -33.72 -15.35 -2.95
N PRO A 40 -33.12 -14.48 -2.14
CA PRO A 40 -32.02 -13.66 -2.61
C PRO A 40 -30.96 -14.59 -3.18
N GLU A 41 -30.66 -14.39 -4.46
CA GLU A 41 -29.53 -15.04 -5.13
C GLU A 41 -28.30 -14.80 -4.23
N ALA A 42 -27.67 -15.88 -3.78
CA ALA A 42 -26.40 -15.77 -3.07
C ALA A 42 -25.44 -15.03 -4.01
N THR A 43 -25.14 -13.78 -3.70
CA THR A 43 -24.17 -13.01 -4.45
C THR A 43 -22.84 -13.74 -4.33
N HIS A 44 -22.42 -14.43 -5.39
CA HIS A 44 -21.07 -14.98 -5.46
C HIS A 44 -20.10 -13.81 -5.20
N PRO A 45 -19.16 -13.96 -4.25
CA PRO A 45 -18.20 -12.90 -4.01
C PRO A 45 -17.50 -12.58 -5.32
N ASP A 46 -17.33 -11.29 -5.61
CA ASP A 46 -16.58 -10.80 -6.76
C ASP A 46 -15.20 -11.47 -6.79
N LEU A 47 -14.73 -11.87 -7.96
CA LEU A 47 -13.42 -12.53 -8.13
C LEU A 47 -12.29 -11.73 -7.47
N SER A 48 -12.38 -10.40 -7.51
CA SER A 48 -11.42 -9.52 -6.85
C SER A 48 -11.39 -9.70 -5.32
N GLN A 49 -12.57 -9.85 -4.71
CA GLN A 49 -12.69 -10.10 -3.28
C GLN A 49 -12.18 -11.50 -2.91
N GLN A 50 -12.49 -12.52 -3.70
CA GLN A 50 -11.97 -13.89 -3.49
C GLN A 50 -10.44 -13.91 -3.56
N THR A 51 -9.87 -13.25 -4.57
CA THR A 51 -8.42 -13.12 -4.71
C THR A 51 -7.79 -12.47 -3.47
N ALA A 52 -8.35 -11.34 -3.03
CA ALA A 52 -7.86 -10.64 -1.84
C ALA A 52 -7.96 -11.51 -0.56
N GLN A 53 -9.04 -12.28 -0.40
CA GLN A 53 -9.20 -13.22 0.72
C GLN A 53 -8.13 -14.31 0.71
N VAL A 54 -7.82 -14.89 -0.45
CA VAL A 54 -6.76 -15.90 -0.60
C VAL A 54 -5.41 -15.29 -0.22
N ILE A 55 -5.05 -14.14 -0.79
CA ILE A 55 -3.80 -13.44 -0.46
C ILE A 55 -3.72 -13.14 1.04
N TRP A 56 -4.77 -12.55 1.61
CA TRP A 56 -4.76 -12.16 3.01
C TRP A 56 -4.67 -13.36 3.96
N SER A 57 -5.36 -14.46 3.66
CA SER A 57 -5.24 -15.69 4.47
C SER A 57 -3.82 -16.25 4.48
N HIS A 58 -3.10 -16.17 3.35
CA HIS A 58 -1.70 -16.58 3.27
C HIS A 58 -0.75 -15.61 3.99
N TRP A 59 -1.06 -14.32 4.01
CA TRP A 59 -0.36 -13.36 4.85
C TRP A 59 -0.53 -13.65 6.35
N GLN A 60 -1.73 -14.03 6.77
CA GLN A 60 -2.02 -14.35 8.18
C GLN A 60 -1.40 -15.69 8.62
N SER A 61 -1.38 -16.69 7.75
CA SER A 61 -0.83 -18.02 8.06
C SER A 61 0.65 -18.17 7.73
N GLU A 62 1.30 -17.11 7.17
CA GLU A 62 2.69 -17.12 6.70
C GLU A 62 2.96 -18.20 5.63
N GLN A 63 1.91 -18.70 4.99
CA GLN A 63 2.02 -19.66 3.89
C GLN A 63 2.32 -18.94 2.57
N VAL A 64 2.84 -19.69 1.61
CA VAL A 64 3.11 -19.22 0.26
C VAL A 64 2.34 -20.03 -0.77
N LEU A 65 2.19 -19.45 -1.94
CA LEU A 65 1.56 -20.00 -3.13
C LEU A 65 2.57 -20.02 -4.27
N SER A 66 2.58 -21.06 -5.09
CA SER A 66 3.29 -21.00 -6.38
C SER A 66 2.55 -20.13 -7.39
N SER A 67 1.23 -20.04 -7.28
CA SER A 67 0.35 -19.13 -8.02
C SER A 67 -1.01 -19.06 -7.33
N LEU A 68 -1.76 -17.99 -7.57
CA LEU A 68 -3.15 -17.92 -7.13
C LEU A 68 -4.00 -19.03 -7.76
N PRO A 69 -5.05 -19.55 -7.06
CA PRO A 69 -5.97 -20.53 -7.61
C PRO A 69 -6.56 -20.06 -8.94
N GLU A 70 -6.66 -20.93 -9.92
CA GLU A 70 -7.14 -20.58 -11.28
C GLU A 70 -8.50 -19.88 -11.26
N ALA A 71 -9.40 -20.31 -10.38
CA ALA A 71 -10.75 -19.76 -10.24
C ALA A 71 -10.79 -18.27 -9.85
N CYS A 72 -9.70 -17.74 -9.25
CA CYS A 72 -9.64 -16.32 -8.84
C CYS A 72 -8.32 -15.64 -9.23
N ARG A 73 -7.54 -16.25 -10.14
CA ARG A 73 -6.26 -15.71 -10.59
C ARG A 73 -6.47 -14.53 -11.53
N PRO A 74 -5.97 -13.33 -11.21
CA PRO A 74 -6.02 -12.19 -12.11
C PRO A 74 -5.15 -12.45 -13.35
N GLN A 75 -5.64 -12.08 -14.51
CA GLN A 75 -4.98 -12.25 -15.82
C GLN A 75 -4.43 -10.93 -16.37
N THR A 76 -4.93 -9.79 -15.87
CA THR A 76 -4.52 -8.46 -16.30
C THR A 76 -4.13 -7.58 -15.12
N ALA A 77 -3.38 -6.51 -15.38
CA ALA A 77 -3.02 -5.53 -14.36
C ALA A 77 -4.26 -4.91 -13.69
N GLU A 78 -5.32 -4.62 -14.45
CA GLU A 78 -6.57 -4.08 -13.93
C GLU A 78 -7.22 -5.03 -12.93
N GLN A 79 -7.27 -6.34 -13.25
CA GLN A 79 -7.79 -7.35 -12.33
C GLN A 79 -6.92 -7.48 -11.07
N GLY A 80 -5.59 -7.37 -11.22
CA GLY A 80 -4.65 -7.34 -10.11
C GLY A 80 -4.91 -6.14 -9.18
N TYR A 81 -5.06 -4.93 -9.72
CA TYR A 81 -5.42 -3.74 -8.95
C TYR A 81 -6.82 -3.83 -8.34
N ALA A 82 -7.79 -4.43 -9.03
CA ALA A 82 -9.14 -4.65 -8.47
C ALA A 82 -9.08 -5.56 -7.23
N ALA A 83 -8.31 -6.65 -7.28
CA ALA A 83 -8.08 -7.53 -6.14
C ALA A 83 -7.33 -6.79 -5.00
N GLN A 84 -6.27 -6.06 -5.33
CA GLN A 84 -5.53 -5.24 -4.36
C GLN A 84 -6.43 -4.21 -3.67
N ALA A 85 -7.42 -3.64 -4.37
CA ALA A 85 -8.35 -2.66 -3.80
C ALA A 85 -9.26 -3.25 -2.71
N GLN A 86 -9.44 -4.58 -2.68
CA GLN A 86 -10.22 -5.27 -1.65
C GLN A 86 -9.42 -5.56 -0.38
N LEU A 87 -8.07 -5.55 -0.46
CA LEU A 87 -7.21 -5.92 0.68
C LEU A 87 -7.47 -5.09 1.95
N PRO A 88 -7.67 -3.76 1.91
CA PRO A 88 -7.94 -2.99 3.12
C PRO A 88 -9.21 -3.47 3.84
N ALA A 89 -10.28 -3.73 3.12
CA ALA A 89 -11.55 -4.22 3.68
C ALA A 89 -11.40 -5.65 4.21
N VAL A 90 -10.78 -6.55 3.44
CA VAL A 90 -10.55 -7.95 3.84
C VAL A 90 -9.64 -8.03 5.06
N ALA A 91 -8.62 -7.17 5.13
CA ALA A 91 -7.70 -7.11 6.26
C ALA A 91 -8.25 -6.39 7.49
N GLY A 92 -9.34 -5.62 7.36
CA GLY A 92 -9.83 -4.72 8.40
C GLY A 92 -8.84 -3.59 8.72
N ARG A 93 -8.09 -3.10 7.72
CA ARG A 93 -7.02 -2.11 7.87
C ARG A 93 -7.26 -0.89 6.99
N SER A 94 -6.84 0.29 7.47
CA SER A 94 -6.85 1.51 6.69
C SER A 94 -5.60 1.63 5.80
N VAL A 95 -5.74 2.35 4.69
CA VAL A 95 -4.62 2.72 3.81
C VAL A 95 -3.95 3.96 4.38
N LEU A 96 -2.66 3.88 4.70
CA LEU A 96 -1.84 4.98 5.22
C LEU A 96 -1.02 5.65 4.12
N GLY A 97 -0.94 5.04 2.96
CA GLY A 97 -0.15 5.53 1.84
C GLY A 97 0.13 4.46 0.81
N TRP A 98 1.21 4.66 0.05
CA TRP A 98 1.54 3.87 -1.12
C TRP A 98 3.04 3.60 -1.21
N LYS A 99 3.40 2.47 -1.80
CA LYS A 99 4.76 2.14 -2.20
C LYS A 99 4.85 1.96 -3.71
N ILE A 100 6.04 2.10 -4.27
CA ILE A 100 6.29 1.89 -5.69
C ILE A 100 7.38 0.84 -5.84
N ALA A 101 7.01 -0.33 -6.36
CA ALA A 101 7.96 -1.39 -6.70
C ALA A 101 8.49 -1.21 -8.12
N ALA A 102 9.62 -1.86 -8.43
CA ALA A 102 10.21 -1.95 -9.78
C ALA A 102 10.51 -0.57 -10.41
N THR A 103 11.08 0.34 -9.66
CA THR A 103 11.42 1.71 -10.11
C THR A 103 12.75 1.80 -10.87
N SER A 104 13.36 0.67 -11.19
CA SER A 104 14.55 0.60 -12.05
C SER A 104 14.39 -0.48 -13.13
N ARG A 105 15.12 -0.35 -14.25
CA ARG A 105 15.13 -1.37 -15.29
C ARG A 105 15.54 -2.75 -14.77
N ASN A 106 16.53 -2.79 -13.88
CA ASN A 106 16.97 -4.04 -13.25
C ASN A 106 15.87 -4.65 -12.37
N GLY A 107 15.17 -3.82 -11.57
CA GLY A 107 14.04 -4.26 -10.77
C GLY A 107 12.89 -4.80 -11.64
N GLN A 108 12.56 -4.12 -12.75
CA GLN A 108 11.55 -4.58 -13.70
C GLN A 108 11.91 -5.91 -14.33
N ALA A 109 13.16 -6.06 -14.78
CA ALA A 109 13.66 -7.31 -15.34
C ALA A 109 13.68 -8.44 -14.31
N HIS A 110 14.03 -8.13 -13.04
CA HIS A 110 14.10 -9.11 -11.95
C HIS A 110 12.75 -9.78 -11.65
N ILE A 111 11.66 -9.01 -11.69
CA ILE A 111 10.31 -9.52 -11.43
C ILE A 111 9.47 -9.68 -12.69
N ASN A 112 10.10 -9.56 -13.87
CA ASN A 112 9.49 -9.74 -15.18
C ASN A 112 8.23 -8.88 -15.41
N VAL A 113 8.37 -7.55 -15.20
CA VAL A 113 7.32 -6.55 -15.45
C VAL A 113 7.82 -5.46 -16.39
N ASN A 114 6.89 -4.74 -17.03
CA ASN A 114 7.22 -3.72 -18.02
C ASN A 114 7.21 -2.28 -17.47
N GLY A 115 7.01 -2.12 -16.16
CA GLY A 115 6.95 -0.81 -15.53
C GLY A 115 6.86 -0.91 -14.01
N PRO A 116 6.76 0.23 -13.31
CA PRO A 116 6.59 0.25 -11.87
C PRO A 116 5.21 -0.26 -11.44
N LEU A 117 5.13 -0.80 -10.23
CA LEU A 117 3.90 -1.33 -9.62
C LEU A 117 3.56 -0.53 -8.36
N ALA A 118 2.29 -0.14 -8.21
CA ALA A 118 1.80 0.51 -7.00
C ALA A 118 1.28 -0.52 -5.99
N GLY A 119 1.68 -0.38 -4.72
CA GLY A 119 1.17 -1.16 -3.58
C GLY A 119 0.66 -0.24 -2.48
N ARG A 120 -0.24 -0.74 -1.61
CA ARG A 120 -0.81 0.00 -0.48
C ARG A 120 0.00 -0.22 0.80
N LEU A 121 0.27 0.83 1.53
CA LEU A 121 0.77 0.77 2.91
C LEU A 121 -0.42 0.68 3.85
N LEU A 122 -0.57 -0.44 4.53
CA LEU A 122 -1.71 -0.69 5.42
C LEU A 122 -1.37 -0.36 6.88
N SER A 123 -2.37 0.06 7.65
CA SER A 123 -2.22 0.27 9.09
C SER A 123 -1.75 -1.02 9.78
N GLY A 124 -0.86 -0.86 10.79
CA GLY A 124 -0.20 -1.98 11.47
C GLY A 124 1.00 -2.58 10.72
N GLN A 125 1.37 -2.02 9.56
CA GLN A 125 2.57 -2.38 8.81
C GLN A 125 3.56 -1.21 8.69
N VAL A 126 3.20 -0.04 9.21
CA VAL A 126 4.02 1.17 9.22
C VAL A 126 4.59 1.38 10.61
N PHE A 127 5.89 1.55 10.69
CA PHE A 127 6.67 1.69 11.92
C PHE A 127 7.41 3.03 11.92
N GLU A 128 7.78 3.49 13.11
CA GLU A 128 8.71 4.62 13.26
C GLU A 128 10.16 4.17 13.22
N SER A 129 11.06 5.09 12.87
CA SER A 129 12.51 4.83 12.90
C SER A 129 12.99 4.34 14.26
N GLY A 130 13.82 3.31 14.27
CA GLY A 130 14.32 2.64 15.47
C GLY A 130 13.45 1.45 15.94
N ALA A 131 12.32 1.18 15.27
CA ALA A 131 11.45 0.07 15.64
C ALA A 131 12.08 -1.30 15.36
N THR A 132 11.58 -2.30 16.09
CA THR A 132 11.81 -3.71 15.77
C THR A 132 10.75 -4.16 14.77
N VAL A 133 11.18 -4.53 13.56
CA VAL A 133 10.34 -5.01 12.47
C VAL A 133 10.31 -6.54 12.50
N PRO A 134 9.14 -7.20 12.47
CA PRO A 134 9.06 -8.66 12.50
C PRO A 134 9.78 -9.32 11.32
N SER A 135 10.64 -10.31 11.62
CA SER A 135 11.30 -11.17 10.62
C SER A 135 10.47 -12.40 10.27
N ALA A 136 9.57 -12.80 11.19
CA ALA A 136 8.75 -13.99 11.03
C ALA A 136 7.95 -13.94 9.72
N GLY A 137 7.96 -15.04 8.98
CA GLY A 137 7.30 -15.20 7.71
C GLY A 137 7.84 -14.32 6.57
N ASN A 138 8.84 -13.44 6.80
CA ASN A 138 9.47 -12.68 5.72
C ASN A 138 10.50 -13.56 5.00
N ARG A 139 10.30 -13.77 3.70
CA ARG A 139 11.13 -14.63 2.85
C ARG A 139 12.13 -13.87 2.01
N MET A 140 11.80 -12.65 1.62
CA MET A 140 12.72 -11.80 0.85
C MET A 140 13.91 -11.35 1.69
N ARG A 141 13.71 -11.09 2.99
CA ARG A 141 14.75 -10.71 3.95
C ARG A 141 15.65 -9.60 3.44
N VAL A 142 15.03 -8.54 2.94
CA VAL A 142 15.73 -7.35 2.48
C VAL A 142 15.12 -6.09 3.09
N ALA A 143 15.94 -5.03 3.20
CA ALA A 143 15.48 -3.68 3.42
C ALA A 143 15.89 -2.79 2.26
N GLU A 144 15.04 -1.88 1.89
CA GLU A 144 15.17 -0.97 0.76
C GLU A 144 15.19 0.46 1.27
N PRO A 145 16.35 1.16 1.25
CA PRO A 145 16.42 2.59 1.55
C PRO A 145 15.70 3.39 0.47
N GLU A 146 14.76 4.26 0.88
CA GLU A 146 13.87 4.98 -0.01
C GLU A 146 13.65 6.44 0.43
N PHE A 147 13.30 7.30 -0.53
CA PHE A 147 12.74 8.60 -0.25
C PHE A 147 11.22 8.47 -0.12
N ALA A 148 10.64 9.01 0.94
CA ALA A 148 9.20 9.01 1.14
C ALA A 148 8.65 10.44 1.23
N PHE A 149 7.52 10.70 0.56
CA PHE A 149 6.87 12.00 0.55
C PHE A 149 5.53 11.93 1.30
N ALA A 150 5.29 12.86 2.22
CA ALA A 150 4.00 13.01 2.87
C ALA A 150 3.16 14.06 2.13
N MET A 151 1.90 13.71 1.85
CA MET A 151 0.99 14.58 1.10
C MET A 151 0.34 15.61 2.03
N GLY A 152 0.36 16.87 1.61
CA GLY A 152 -0.28 17.98 2.30
C GLY A 152 -1.65 18.37 1.75
N GLN A 153 -1.97 17.88 0.55
CA GLN A 153 -3.22 18.15 -0.16
C GLN A 153 -3.67 16.89 -0.91
N ASP A 154 -4.98 16.80 -1.15
CA ASP A 154 -5.54 15.75 -1.99
C ASP A 154 -5.19 16.00 -3.46
N LEU A 155 -4.91 14.93 -4.18
CA LEU A 155 -4.77 14.90 -5.63
C LEU A 155 -5.83 13.94 -6.20
N PRO A 156 -7.05 14.45 -6.51
CA PRO A 156 -8.14 13.62 -7.02
C PRO A 156 -7.88 13.17 -8.47
N PRO A 157 -8.58 12.14 -8.94
CA PRO A 157 -8.54 11.74 -10.34
C PRO A 157 -8.91 12.90 -11.28
N GLN A 158 -8.17 13.02 -12.37
CA GLN A 158 -8.45 14.03 -13.41
C GLN A 158 -8.16 13.48 -14.81
N SER A 159 -8.74 14.12 -15.83
CA SER A 159 -8.64 13.67 -17.24
C SER A 159 -7.27 13.91 -17.86
N THR A 160 -6.53 14.92 -17.39
CA THR A 160 -5.17 15.23 -17.84
C THR A 160 -4.16 14.77 -16.82
N PRO A 161 -3.01 14.20 -17.22
CA PRO A 161 -1.98 13.82 -16.28
C PRO A 161 -1.48 14.99 -15.43
N TYR A 162 -1.24 14.74 -14.14
CA TYR A 162 -0.56 15.68 -13.25
C TYR A 162 0.86 15.93 -13.72
N THR A 163 1.27 17.19 -13.72
CA THR A 163 2.67 17.57 -13.89
C THR A 163 3.44 17.36 -12.58
N GLN A 164 4.76 17.17 -12.68
CA GLN A 164 5.61 17.08 -11.48
C GLN A 164 5.47 18.32 -10.58
N GLN A 165 5.35 19.51 -11.17
CA GLN A 165 5.17 20.75 -10.40
C GLN A 165 3.88 20.74 -9.56
N GLN A 166 2.76 20.27 -10.11
CA GLN A 166 1.49 20.16 -9.39
C GLN A 166 1.60 19.15 -8.25
N VAL A 167 2.20 17.97 -8.52
CA VAL A 167 2.40 16.94 -7.50
C VAL A 167 3.29 17.43 -6.36
N MET A 168 4.43 18.06 -6.69
CA MET A 168 5.36 18.58 -5.69
C MET A 168 4.78 19.73 -4.86
N ALA A 169 3.87 20.53 -5.42
CA ALA A 169 3.14 21.57 -4.69
C ALA A 169 2.20 20.97 -3.61
N ALA A 170 1.72 19.73 -3.78
CA ALA A 170 0.89 19.04 -2.81
C ALA A 170 1.69 18.33 -1.71
N VAL A 171 3.03 18.23 -1.81
CA VAL A 171 3.88 17.58 -0.82
C VAL A 171 4.17 18.49 0.37
N THR A 172 3.96 17.99 1.58
CA THR A 172 4.30 18.70 2.83
C THR A 172 5.74 18.44 3.26
N THR A 173 6.16 17.19 3.37
CA THR A 173 7.47 16.81 3.90
C THR A 173 8.08 15.65 3.09
N LEU A 174 9.40 15.56 3.15
CA LEU A 174 10.16 14.39 2.72
C LEU A 174 10.70 13.67 3.95
N HIS A 175 10.83 12.36 3.87
CA HIS A 175 11.34 11.50 4.94
C HIS A 175 12.32 10.47 4.37
N PRO A 176 13.46 10.21 5.04
CA PRO A 176 14.18 8.95 4.90
C PRO A 176 13.29 7.78 5.28
N ALA A 177 13.35 6.68 4.54
CA ALA A 177 12.51 5.51 4.82
C ALA A 177 13.24 4.20 4.51
N LEU A 178 12.74 3.10 5.11
CA LEU A 178 13.11 1.73 4.78
C LEU A 178 11.84 0.94 4.46
N GLU A 179 11.76 0.36 3.28
CA GLU A 179 10.78 -0.67 2.98
C GLU A 179 11.37 -2.04 3.29
N VAL A 180 10.54 -2.96 3.80
CA VAL A 180 10.87 -4.37 4.03
C VAL A 180 9.82 -5.18 3.32
N PRO A 181 10.00 -5.41 1.99
CA PRO A 181 9.03 -6.11 1.17
C PRO A 181 8.95 -7.59 1.49
N ASP A 182 7.86 -8.21 1.09
CA ASP A 182 7.69 -9.66 1.04
C ASP A 182 6.54 -10.03 0.11
N SER A 183 6.48 -11.29 -0.33
CA SER A 183 5.42 -11.81 -1.18
C SER A 183 4.88 -13.13 -0.64
N ARG A 184 3.60 -13.37 -0.90
CA ARG A 184 3.00 -14.69 -0.68
C ARG A 184 3.12 -15.60 -1.90
N LEU A 185 3.68 -15.09 -3.00
CA LEU A 185 3.95 -15.87 -4.20
C LEU A 185 5.42 -16.33 -4.22
N GLU A 186 5.66 -17.61 -4.43
CA GLU A 186 7.02 -18.16 -4.44
C GLU A 186 7.19 -19.14 -5.61
N PRO A 187 8.10 -18.87 -6.56
CA PRO A 187 8.95 -17.69 -6.62
C PRO A 187 8.20 -16.45 -7.14
N PHE A 188 8.24 -15.36 -6.40
CA PHE A 188 7.54 -14.12 -6.77
C PHE A 188 8.01 -13.55 -8.12
N THR A 189 9.26 -13.80 -8.50
CA THR A 189 9.85 -13.38 -9.78
C THR A 189 9.20 -14.06 -11.00
N ALA A 190 8.50 -15.18 -10.80
CA ALA A 190 7.79 -15.89 -11.87
C ALA A 190 6.26 -15.69 -11.80
N ALA A 191 5.75 -14.93 -10.81
CA ALA A 191 4.32 -14.79 -10.60
C ALA A 191 3.59 -14.00 -11.70
N GLY A 192 4.28 -13.08 -12.35
CA GLY A 192 3.71 -12.17 -13.35
C GLY A 192 3.00 -10.96 -12.72
N GLU A 193 2.91 -9.89 -13.51
CA GLU A 193 2.44 -8.56 -13.07
C GLU A 193 1.08 -8.60 -12.37
N ALA A 194 0.10 -9.28 -12.97
CA ALA A 194 -1.27 -9.31 -12.44
C ALA A 194 -1.35 -9.91 -11.03
N GLN A 195 -0.63 -11.01 -10.78
CA GLN A 195 -0.60 -11.66 -9.48
C GLN A 195 0.22 -10.85 -8.46
N LEU A 196 1.35 -10.25 -8.87
CA LEU A 196 2.14 -9.36 -8.01
C LEU A 196 1.33 -8.14 -7.57
N LEU A 197 0.50 -7.57 -8.45
CA LEU A 197 -0.41 -6.48 -8.11
C LEU A 197 -1.47 -6.93 -7.10
N ALA A 198 -2.04 -8.13 -7.26
CA ALA A 198 -2.99 -8.71 -6.31
C ALA A 198 -2.33 -8.96 -4.94
N ASP A 199 -1.05 -9.36 -4.92
CA ASP A 199 -0.22 -9.49 -3.70
C ASP A 199 0.39 -8.14 -3.27
N ASN A 200 -0.35 -7.06 -3.53
CA ASN A 200 -0.04 -5.71 -3.07
C ASN A 200 1.34 -5.19 -3.50
N ALA A 201 1.83 -5.62 -4.67
CA ALA A 201 3.16 -5.29 -5.19
C ALA A 201 4.28 -5.57 -4.17
N CYS A 202 4.18 -6.68 -3.44
CA CYS A 202 5.10 -7.11 -2.39
C CYS A 202 5.19 -6.17 -1.18
N ALA A 203 4.23 -5.25 -0.98
CA ALA A 203 4.24 -4.37 0.18
C ALA A 203 4.00 -5.14 1.48
N ARG A 204 4.91 -4.99 2.46
CA ARG A 204 4.74 -5.62 3.78
C ARG A 204 5.00 -4.65 4.93
N HIS A 205 6.25 -4.38 5.26
CA HIS A 205 6.58 -3.48 6.35
C HIS A 205 7.27 -2.22 5.83
N PHE A 206 7.00 -1.13 6.48
CA PHE A 206 7.54 0.17 6.12
C PHE A 206 7.96 0.93 7.37
N VAL A 207 9.19 1.47 7.37
CA VAL A 207 9.74 2.26 8.47
C VAL A 207 9.93 3.68 8.01
N LEU A 208 9.20 4.60 8.64
CA LEU A 208 9.23 6.03 8.33
C LEU A 208 10.20 6.75 9.26
N GLY A 209 11.17 7.44 8.70
CA GLY A 209 12.06 8.34 9.42
C GLY A 209 11.38 9.67 9.78
N LYS A 210 12.08 10.53 10.51
CA LYS A 210 11.61 11.88 10.80
C LYS A 210 11.56 12.72 9.52
N ALA A 211 10.70 13.75 9.52
CA ALA A 211 10.66 14.71 8.44
C ALA A 211 12.02 15.39 8.24
N ALA A 212 12.48 15.41 6.99
CA ALA A 212 13.70 16.12 6.61
C ALA A 212 13.51 17.64 6.73
N PRO A 213 14.58 18.39 6.98
CA PRO A 213 14.55 19.84 6.86
C PRO A 213 14.12 20.27 5.44
N ASP A 214 13.53 21.45 5.28
CA ASP A 214 13.01 21.96 3.99
C ASP A 214 14.07 22.09 2.89
N LEU A 215 15.35 21.91 3.21
CA LEU A 215 16.45 21.82 2.28
C LEU A 215 16.19 20.84 1.12
N TRP A 216 15.42 19.76 1.36
CA TRP A 216 15.07 18.78 0.33
C TRP A 216 14.34 19.39 -0.90
N ARG A 217 13.73 20.57 -0.72
CA ARG A 217 13.02 21.26 -1.83
C ARG A 217 13.96 21.87 -2.86
N THR A 218 15.20 22.17 -2.46
CA THR A 218 16.18 22.89 -3.28
C THR A 218 17.37 22.01 -3.73
N VAL A 219 17.58 20.86 -3.07
CA VAL A 219 18.64 19.95 -3.49
C VAL A 219 18.20 19.07 -4.67
N ASP A 220 19.18 18.66 -5.46
CA ASP A 220 18.96 17.67 -6.51
C ASP A 220 18.89 16.27 -5.88
N LEU A 221 17.67 15.72 -5.77
CA LEU A 221 17.49 14.37 -5.22
C LEU A 221 18.04 13.29 -6.15
N SER A 222 18.14 13.53 -7.46
CA SER A 222 18.64 12.51 -8.40
C SER A 222 20.11 12.13 -8.12
N THR A 223 20.90 13.09 -7.72
CA THR A 223 22.32 12.90 -7.38
C THR A 223 22.58 12.78 -5.88
N TYR A 224 21.53 12.93 -5.05
CA TYR A 224 21.68 12.97 -3.60
C TYR A 224 22.17 11.63 -3.07
N PRO A 225 23.30 11.59 -2.34
CA PRO A 225 23.89 10.34 -1.86
C PRO A 225 23.11 9.78 -0.66
N VAL A 226 23.00 8.48 -0.64
CA VAL A 226 22.44 7.71 0.48
C VAL A 226 23.42 6.62 0.85
N HIS A 227 23.80 6.55 2.13
CA HIS A 227 24.68 5.54 2.67
C HIS A 227 23.91 4.63 3.60
N ALA A 228 24.02 3.34 3.41
CA ALA A 228 23.36 2.37 4.25
C ALA A 228 24.35 1.39 4.88
N ARG A 229 24.04 0.94 6.08
CA ARG A 229 24.83 -0.03 6.85
C ARG A 229 23.93 -1.08 7.46
N VAL A 230 24.41 -2.31 7.45
CA VAL A 230 23.84 -3.44 8.18
C VAL A 230 24.83 -3.92 9.22
N ASP A 231 24.39 -3.99 10.47
CA ASP A 231 25.14 -4.53 11.59
C ASP A 231 24.40 -5.75 12.17
N HIS A 232 25.13 -6.72 12.71
CA HIS A 232 24.55 -7.78 13.53
C HIS A 232 24.99 -7.59 14.98
N GLY A 233 24.03 -7.21 15.85
CA GLY A 233 24.36 -6.70 17.17
C GLY A 233 25.24 -5.45 17.06
N GLN A 234 26.49 -5.53 17.57
CA GLN A 234 27.48 -4.43 17.49
C GLN A 234 28.53 -4.65 16.38
N GLN A 235 28.43 -5.71 15.59
CA GLN A 235 29.41 -6.05 14.56
C GLN A 235 28.92 -5.59 13.19
N PRO A 236 29.70 -4.72 12.49
CA PRO A 236 29.40 -4.33 11.13
C PRO A 236 29.41 -5.56 10.20
N ARG A 237 28.34 -5.72 9.40
CA ARG A 237 28.31 -6.73 8.35
C ARG A 237 28.80 -6.16 7.02
N TYR A 238 28.19 -5.06 6.59
CA TYR A 238 28.55 -4.38 5.34
C TYR A 238 27.90 -2.99 5.23
N THR A 239 28.33 -2.24 4.21
CA THR A 239 27.74 -0.97 3.79
C THR A 239 27.36 -1.02 2.32
N ARG A 240 26.39 -0.19 1.93
CA ARG A 240 26.00 0.08 0.53
C ARG A 240 25.76 1.57 0.33
N GLU A 241 25.90 1.99 -0.90
CA GLU A 241 25.66 3.37 -1.32
C GLU A 241 24.71 3.41 -2.51
N GLY A 242 24.00 4.50 -2.64
CA GLY A 242 23.12 4.75 -3.75
C GLY A 242 22.73 6.22 -3.87
N THR A 243 21.86 6.52 -4.79
CA THR A 243 21.35 7.88 -5.02
C THR A 243 19.87 7.84 -5.41
N GLY A 244 19.20 8.97 -5.29
CA GLY A 244 17.81 9.09 -5.75
C GLY A 244 17.65 8.85 -7.26
N GLY A 245 18.71 8.99 -8.05
CA GLY A 245 18.71 8.70 -9.50
C GLY A 245 18.38 7.25 -9.85
N ASN A 246 18.59 6.31 -8.92
CA ASN A 246 18.21 4.92 -9.11
C ASN A 246 16.68 4.69 -9.11
N VAL A 247 15.91 5.71 -8.71
CA VAL A 247 14.45 5.69 -8.60
C VAL A 247 13.84 6.42 -9.80
N LEU A 248 13.64 5.76 -10.92
CA LEU A 248 13.13 6.33 -12.19
C LEU A 248 13.87 7.61 -12.63
N GLY A 249 15.12 7.80 -12.21
CA GLY A 249 15.92 8.99 -12.47
C GLY A 249 15.80 10.09 -11.42
N ASP A 250 14.68 10.20 -10.72
CA ASP A 250 14.45 11.11 -9.58
C ASP A 250 13.22 10.64 -8.78
N PRO A 251 13.27 10.60 -7.43
CA PRO A 251 12.13 10.21 -6.59
C PRO A 251 10.86 11.04 -6.86
N ARG A 252 10.99 12.29 -7.30
CA ARG A 252 9.86 13.16 -7.68
C ARG A 252 9.17 12.68 -8.94
N ILE A 253 9.91 12.06 -9.86
CA ILE A 253 9.35 11.42 -11.07
C ILE A 253 8.54 10.19 -10.65
N ALA A 254 9.05 9.38 -9.73
CA ALA A 254 8.35 8.22 -9.20
C ALA A 254 7.03 8.62 -8.50
N LEU A 255 7.05 9.64 -7.64
CA LEU A 255 5.83 10.17 -7.02
C LEU A 255 4.82 10.66 -8.07
N THR A 256 5.29 11.36 -9.12
CA THR A 256 4.43 11.84 -10.21
C THR A 256 3.83 10.68 -10.99
N TRP A 257 4.62 9.63 -11.25
CA TRP A 257 4.13 8.41 -11.88
C TRP A 257 3.01 7.76 -11.05
N LEU A 258 3.22 7.61 -9.73
CA LEU A 258 2.21 7.02 -8.84
C LEU A 258 0.92 7.85 -8.84
N THR A 259 1.02 9.17 -8.68
CA THR A 259 -0.13 10.07 -8.70
C THR A 259 -0.96 9.88 -9.97
N ASN A 260 -0.30 9.79 -11.12
CA ASN A 260 -0.96 9.56 -12.40
C ASN A 260 -1.51 8.14 -12.52
N GLN A 261 -0.85 7.14 -11.95
CA GLN A 261 -1.37 5.77 -11.90
C GLN A 261 -2.64 5.70 -11.06
N LEU A 262 -2.68 6.32 -9.88
CA LEU A 262 -3.87 6.38 -9.03
C LEU A 262 -5.01 7.14 -9.71
N SER A 263 -4.70 8.27 -10.37
CA SER A 263 -5.68 9.03 -11.15
C SER A 263 -6.34 8.16 -12.23
N ARG A 264 -5.56 7.35 -12.98
CA ARG A 264 -6.11 6.41 -13.98
C ARG A 264 -6.99 5.32 -13.35
N LEU A 265 -6.70 4.91 -12.12
CA LEU A 265 -7.49 3.93 -11.37
C LEU A 265 -8.72 4.54 -10.67
N GLY A 266 -8.96 5.86 -10.83
CA GLY A 266 -10.06 6.55 -10.16
C GLY A 266 -9.83 6.75 -8.65
N ILE A 267 -8.58 6.73 -8.18
CA ILE A 267 -8.20 6.80 -6.77
C ILE A 267 -7.59 8.17 -6.47
N THR A 268 -8.08 8.83 -5.43
CA THR A 268 -7.47 10.05 -4.89
C THR A 268 -6.22 9.69 -4.09
N LEU A 269 -5.09 10.36 -4.36
CA LEU A 269 -3.97 10.38 -3.42
C LEU A 269 -4.29 11.42 -2.34
N GLU A 270 -4.56 10.96 -1.12
CA GLU A 270 -5.17 11.78 -0.07
C GLU A 270 -4.11 12.52 0.76
N LYS A 271 -4.49 13.69 1.25
CA LYS A 271 -3.75 14.42 2.27
C LYS A 271 -3.47 13.53 3.49
N GLY A 272 -2.24 13.57 3.98
CA GLY A 272 -1.78 12.77 5.11
C GLY A 272 -1.25 11.39 4.72
N GLN A 273 -1.50 10.91 3.51
CA GLN A 273 -0.87 9.69 3.02
C GLN A 273 0.62 9.90 2.76
N VAL A 274 1.39 8.82 2.89
CA VAL A 274 2.82 8.78 2.60
C VAL A 274 3.06 7.95 1.36
N VAL A 275 3.93 8.41 0.47
CA VAL A 275 4.38 7.66 -0.72
C VAL A 275 5.86 7.37 -0.61
N THR A 276 6.22 6.10 -0.59
CA THR A 276 7.60 5.64 -0.69
C THR A 276 7.93 5.26 -2.13
N THR A 277 9.10 5.68 -2.63
CA THR A 277 9.31 5.87 -4.07
C THR A 277 10.13 4.79 -4.76
N GLY A 278 10.53 3.75 -4.03
CA GLY A 278 11.40 2.69 -4.54
C GLY A 278 12.84 2.83 -4.05
N THR A 279 13.54 1.71 -4.05
CA THR A 279 14.89 1.64 -3.49
C THR A 279 15.90 2.49 -4.26
N CYS A 280 16.68 3.28 -3.55
CA CYS A 280 17.76 4.10 -4.11
C CYS A 280 19.10 3.37 -4.24
N MET A 281 19.17 2.09 -3.87
CA MET A 281 20.38 1.23 -3.98
C MET A 281 20.00 -0.23 -4.15
N VAL A 282 20.96 -1.12 -4.32
CA VAL A 282 20.75 -2.56 -4.20
C VAL A 282 20.16 -2.87 -2.83
N PRO A 283 19.05 -3.63 -2.71
CA PRO A 283 18.42 -3.92 -1.42
C PRO A 283 19.39 -4.53 -0.40
N LEU A 284 19.25 -4.14 0.87
CA LEU A 284 20.08 -4.61 1.98
C LEU A 284 19.60 -6.01 2.41
N GLU A 285 20.42 -7.03 2.24
CA GLU A 285 20.13 -8.39 2.71
C GLU A 285 20.18 -8.47 4.23
N LEU A 286 19.11 -9.01 4.83
CA LEU A 286 18.93 -9.09 6.27
C LEU A 286 18.96 -10.52 6.79
N GLN A 287 19.43 -10.65 8.02
CA GLN A 287 19.25 -11.84 8.86
C GLN A 287 18.52 -11.42 10.15
N PRO A 288 17.77 -12.33 10.79
CA PRO A 288 17.20 -12.06 12.11
C PRO A 288 18.28 -11.53 13.06
N GLY A 289 17.95 -10.46 13.80
CA GLY A 289 18.91 -9.78 14.70
C GLY A 289 19.73 -8.65 14.05
N ASP A 290 19.59 -8.45 12.73
CA ASP A 290 20.29 -7.36 12.05
C ASP A 290 19.70 -5.99 12.35
N ASN A 291 20.58 -5.00 12.35
CA ASN A 291 20.27 -3.58 12.46
C ASN A 291 20.56 -2.91 11.10
N ALA A 292 19.54 -2.41 10.44
CA ALA A 292 19.70 -1.66 9.19
C ALA A 292 19.57 -0.17 9.47
N THR A 293 20.51 0.62 8.97
CA THR A 293 20.49 2.09 9.05
C THR A 293 20.76 2.67 7.66
N ALA A 294 19.94 3.64 7.25
CA ALA A 294 20.16 4.44 6.05
C ALA A 294 20.34 5.91 6.46
N ASP A 295 21.44 6.51 6.01
CA ASP A 295 21.85 7.89 6.29
C ASP A 295 21.74 8.72 5.00
N TYR A 296 20.94 9.75 5.05
CA TYR A 296 20.68 10.71 3.99
C TYR A 296 21.36 12.06 4.28
N GLY A 297 22.44 12.05 5.09
CA GLY A 297 23.18 13.26 5.45
C GLY A 297 22.28 14.33 6.08
N ALA A 298 22.27 15.52 5.48
CA ALA A 298 21.47 16.65 5.97
C ALA A 298 19.95 16.40 5.93
N LEU A 299 19.46 15.42 5.18
CA LEU A 299 18.03 15.05 5.12
C LEU A 299 17.64 14.10 6.26
N GLY A 300 18.58 13.64 7.08
CA GLY A 300 18.33 12.80 8.24
C GLY A 300 18.67 11.32 8.01
N ARG A 301 18.18 10.47 8.92
CA ARG A 301 18.43 9.03 8.88
C ARG A 301 17.20 8.25 9.33
N VAL A 302 17.20 6.99 8.96
CA VAL A 302 16.20 6.00 9.39
C VAL A 302 16.93 4.71 9.78
N SER A 303 16.40 4.00 10.76
CA SER A 303 16.94 2.71 11.21
C SER A 303 15.84 1.76 11.66
N MET A 304 16.16 0.47 11.67
CA MET A 304 15.30 -0.57 12.23
C MET A 304 16.14 -1.74 12.74
N VAL A 305 15.54 -2.54 13.61
CA VAL A 305 16.03 -3.88 13.97
C VAL A 305 15.13 -4.91 13.28
N PHE A 306 15.70 -5.84 12.53
CA PHE A 306 14.99 -7.00 12.00
C PHE A 306 14.92 -8.06 13.10
N SER A 307 13.74 -8.40 13.61
CA SER A 307 13.62 -9.20 14.85
C SER A 307 14.34 -10.55 14.75
N ASN A 308 14.68 -11.11 15.89
CA ASN A 308 15.17 -12.49 15.99
C ASN A 308 14.06 -13.51 15.68
#